data_87ecd9b7a9b6cde7c9f6648602dd1383
#
_entry.id   87ecd9b7a9b6cde7c9f6648602dd1383
#
_cell.length_a   1.000
_cell.length_b   1.000
_cell.length_c   1.000
_cell.angle_alpha   90.00
_cell.angle_beta   90.00
_cell.angle_gamma   90.00
#
_symmetry.space_group_name_H-M   'P 1'
#
loop_
_entity.id
_entity.type
_entity.pdbx_description
1 polymer ?
#
loop_
_entity_poly.entity_id
_entity_poly.type
_entity_poly.pdbx_seq_one_letter_code
_entity_poly.pdbx_strand_id
1 'polypeptide(L)'
;QSGLRALSATPASLAEIVTGLDRYARAHSQDGRRFTTAFLAELDLETRTMRYVNAGHNDPILRRASGQIERLSTGGPPFGLPLFTDSEVAYASGSVQLQPGDLLFVFTDGVAEAVNEKGEEFGEARIIPAIASLPTGTAAAILNRVMGDVNAFVGFARQHDDITALVLRVMA
;
A
#
# COMPACT_ATOMS: atom_id res chain seq x y z
N GLN A 1 3.72 11.68 -12.37
CA GLN A 1 2.30 12.06 -12.63
C GLN A 1 1.94 12.10 -14.12
N SER A 2 2.83 12.58 -15.01
CA SER A 2 2.56 12.65 -16.45
C SER A 2 2.44 11.26 -17.10
N GLY A 3 3.26 10.30 -16.72
CA GLY A 3 3.20 8.91 -17.21
C GLY A 3 1.90 8.19 -16.86
N LEU A 4 1.41 8.37 -15.64
CA LEU A 4 0.15 7.76 -15.19
C LEU A 4 -1.06 8.31 -15.96
N ARG A 5 -1.10 9.64 -16.22
CA ARG A 5 -2.17 10.26 -17.01
C ARG A 5 -2.19 9.82 -18.48
N ALA A 6 -1.02 9.61 -19.08
CA ALA A 6 -0.93 9.13 -20.45
C ALA A 6 -1.41 7.68 -20.60
N LEU A 7 -1.13 6.83 -19.64
CA LEU A 7 -1.52 5.40 -19.65
C LEU A 7 -3.00 5.19 -19.29
N SER A 8 -3.56 6.02 -18.40
CA SER A 8 -4.99 5.93 -18.05
C SER A 8 -5.95 6.44 -19.11
N ALA A 9 -5.46 7.08 -20.17
CA ALA A 9 -6.27 7.52 -21.31
C ALA A 9 -6.57 6.40 -22.34
N THR A 10 -5.96 5.23 -22.19
CA THR A 10 -6.20 4.06 -23.04
C THR A 10 -7.05 3.02 -22.27
N PRO A 11 -7.87 2.19 -22.95
CA PRO A 11 -8.61 1.09 -22.30
C PRO A 11 -7.69 -0.07 -21.92
N ALA A 12 -6.59 0.23 -21.20
CA ALA A 12 -5.62 -0.74 -20.73
C ALA A 12 -6.05 -1.28 -19.36
N SER A 13 -5.78 -2.55 -19.11
CA SER A 13 -5.96 -3.14 -17.78
C SER A 13 -5.00 -2.52 -16.76
N LEU A 14 -5.34 -2.58 -15.47
CA LEU A 14 -4.47 -2.08 -14.41
C LEU A 14 -3.07 -2.70 -14.46
N ALA A 15 -2.98 -3.99 -14.78
CA ALA A 15 -1.69 -4.70 -14.94
C ALA A 15 -0.85 -4.15 -16.11
N GLU A 16 -1.48 -3.83 -17.25
CA GLU A 16 -0.79 -3.21 -18.40
C GLU A 16 -0.31 -1.80 -18.07
N ILE A 17 -1.10 -1.01 -17.34
CA ILE A 17 -0.71 0.32 -16.85
C ILE A 17 0.55 0.20 -15.98
N VAL A 18 0.54 -0.74 -15.02
CA VAL A 18 1.66 -0.97 -14.09
C VAL A 18 2.90 -1.46 -14.83
N THR A 19 2.76 -2.38 -15.80
CA THR A 19 3.86 -2.83 -16.66
C THR A 19 4.46 -1.66 -17.46
N GLY A 20 3.61 -0.77 -17.98
CA GLY A 20 4.07 0.44 -18.67
C GLY A 20 4.82 1.41 -17.76
N LEU A 21 4.38 1.56 -16.50
CA LEU A 21 5.07 2.38 -15.49
C LEU A 21 6.45 1.80 -15.14
N ASP A 22 6.56 0.49 -14.98
CA ASP A 22 7.84 -0.17 -14.72
C ASP A 22 8.82 0.02 -15.89
N ARG A 23 8.34 -0.18 -17.13
CA ARG A 23 9.15 0.07 -18.33
C ARG A 23 9.65 1.52 -18.38
N TYR A 24 8.77 2.48 -18.08
CA TYR A 24 9.13 3.88 -18.01
C TYR A 24 10.16 4.16 -16.90
N ALA A 25 9.96 3.61 -15.71
CA ALA A 25 10.88 3.76 -14.59
C ALA A 25 12.29 3.21 -14.92
N ARG A 26 12.38 2.04 -15.56
CA ARG A 26 13.66 1.46 -16.00
C ARG A 26 14.35 2.32 -17.04
N ALA A 27 13.63 2.81 -18.04
CA ALA A 27 14.19 3.64 -19.10
C ALA A 27 14.76 4.98 -18.57
N HIS A 28 14.25 5.47 -17.41
CA HIS A 28 14.64 6.75 -16.83
C HIS A 28 15.42 6.61 -15.51
N SER A 29 15.65 5.39 -15.03
CA SER A 29 16.53 5.14 -13.87
C SER A 29 17.97 5.31 -14.31
N GLN A 30 18.56 6.48 -14.03
CA GLN A 30 19.99 6.68 -14.18
C GLN A 30 20.70 5.73 -13.19
N ASP A 31 21.55 4.85 -13.69
CA ASP A 31 22.40 3.89 -12.95
C ASP A 31 21.73 2.63 -12.38
N GLY A 32 20.45 2.36 -12.62
CA GLY A 32 19.76 1.15 -12.14
C GLY A 32 19.70 1.01 -10.61
N ARG A 33 19.99 2.09 -9.86
CA ARG A 33 20.09 2.09 -8.40
C ARG A 33 18.82 2.60 -7.70
N ARG A 34 17.85 3.09 -8.47
CA ARG A 34 16.60 3.63 -7.90
C ARG A 34 15.44 2.76 -8.30
N PHE A 35 14.73 2.29 -7.32
CA PHE A 35 13.46 1.60 -7.48
C PHE A 35 12.37 2.35 -6.71
N THR A 36 11.13 2.07 -7.08
CA THR A 36 9.96 2.67 -6.43
C THR A 36 8.95 1.58 -6.15
N THR A 37 8.48 1.52 -4.91
CA THR A 37 7.35 0.67 -4.55
C THR A 37 6.04 1.42 -4.79
N ALA A 38 4.98 0.70 -5.15
CA ALA A 38 3.67 1.30 -5.31
C ALA A 38 2.55 0.28 -5.07
N PHE A 39 1.45 0.78 -4.54
CA PHE A 39 0.17 0.08 -4.55
C PHE A 39 -0.81 0.88 -5.40
N LEU A 40 -1.26 0.30 -6.50
CA LEU A 40 -2.25 0.91 -7.39
C LEU A 40 -3.57 0.16 -7.24
N ALA A 41 -4.66 0.91 -7.13
CA ALA A 41 -6.00 0.34 -7.03
C ALA A 41 -7.01 1.15 -7.83
N GLU A 42 -7.97 0.46 -8.42
CA GLU A 42 -9.16 0.98 -9.09
C GLU A 42 -10.38 0.45 -8.35
N LEU A 43 -11.23 1.36 -7.89
CA LEU A 43 -12.45 1.02 -7.16
C LEU A 43 -13.68 1.37 -8.01
N ASP A 44 -14.45 0.35 -8.36
CA ASP A 44 -15.79 0.49 -8.89
C ASP A 44 -16.76 0.73 -7.71
N LEU A 45 -17.32 1.94 -7.65
CA LEU A 45 -18.21 2.35 -6.55
C LEU A 45 -19.60 1.71 -6.64
N GLU A 46 -20.05 1.31 -7.84
CA GLU A 46 -21.37 0.68 -8.02
C GLU A 46 -21.33 -0.76 -7.52
N THR A 47 -20.32 -1.50 -7.98
CA THR A 47 -20.13 -2.91 -7.59
C THR A 47 -19.34 -3.09 -6.31
N ARG A 48 -18.67 -2.03 -5.81
CA ARG A 48 -17.70 -2.08 -4.70
C ARG A 48 -16.57 -3.08 -4.94
N THR A 49 -16.23 -3.32 -6.19
CA THR A 49 -15.11 -4.18 -6.56
C THR A 49 -13.85 -3.36 -6.67
N MET A 50 -12.83 -3.71 -5.90
CA MET A 50 -11.51 -3.10 -6.00
C MET A 50 -10.57 -4.05 -6.72
N ARG A 51 -10.01 -3.62 -7.86
CA ARG A 51 -8.88 -4.26 -8.51
C ARG A 51 -7.61 -3.57 -8.08
N TYR A 52 -6.54 -4.32 -7.90
CA TYR A 52 -5.28 -3.75 -7.43
C TYR A 52 -4.07 -4.49 -8.00
N VAL A 53 -2.94 -3.79 -7.97
CA VAL A 53 -1.61 -4.36 -8.21
C VAL A 53 -0.67 -3.82 -7.13
N ASN A 54 -0.01 -4.72 -6.43
CA ASN A 54 1.05 -4.38 -5.48
C ASN A 54 2.41 -4.52 -6.19
N ALA A 55 3.09 -3.41 -6.43
CA ALA A 55 4.42 -3.36 -7.05
C ALA A 55 5.49 -3.21 -5.95
N GLY A 56 5.69 -4.27 -5.16
CA GLY A 56 6.69 -4.35 -4.10
C GLY A 56 6.45 -3.41 -2.91
N HIS A 57 5.26 -2.87 -2.77
CA HIS A 57 4.88 -2.06 -1.61
C HIS A 57 4.50 -2.97 -0.42
N ASN A 58 4.60 -2.45 0.80
CA ASN A 58 4.09 -3.14 1.99
C ASN A 58 2.65 -3.59 1.76
N ASP A 59 2.36 -4.86 2.05
CA ASP A 59 1.05 -5.42 1.75
C ASP A 59 -0.05 -4.66 2.50
N PRO A 60 -0.97 -3.97 1.79
CA PRO A 60 -2.10 -3.32 2.44
C PRO A 60 -2.91 -4.32 3.26
N ILE A 61 -3.37 -3.87 4.40
CA ILE A 61 -4.19 -4.66 5.32
C ILE A 61 -5.65 -4.39 5.03
N LEU A 62 -6.38 -5.40 4.57
CA LEU A 62 -7.83 -5.37 4.49
C LEU A 62 -8.41 -6.07 5.71
N ARG A 63 -9.02 -5.28 6.62
CA ARG A 63 -9.78 -5.80 7.75
C ARG A 63 -11.24 -5.88 7.34
N ARG A 64 -11.78 -7.08 7.31
CA ARG A 64 -13.20 -7.32 7.05
C ARG A 64 -14.07 -6.85 8.23
N ALA A 65 -15.32 -6.57 7.95
CA ALA A 65 -16.31 -6.27 8.99
C ALA A 65 -16.40 -7.38 10.06
N SER A 66 -16.16 -8.63 9.67
CA SER A 66 -16.08 -9.81 10.56
C SER A 66 -14.86 -9.80 11.51
N GLY A 67 -13.88 -8.93 11.25
CA GLY A 67 -12.59 -8.92 11.96
C GLY A 67 -11.49 -9.74 11.28
N GLN A 68 -11.80 -10.50 10.23
CA GLN A 68 -10.79 -11.21 9.44
C GLN A 68 -9.81 -10.23 8.81
N ILE A 69 -8.53 -10.61 8.77
CA ILE A 69 -7.45 -9.83 8.14
C ILE A 69 -7.02 -10.53 6.86
N GLU A 70 -6.95 -9.76 5.78
CA GLU A 70 -6.42 -10.18 4.49
C GLU A 70 -5.26 -9.27 4.09
N ARG A 71 -4.31 -9.80 3.31
CA ARG A 71 -3.18 -9.05 2.75
C ARG A 71 -3.34 -8.92 1.25
N LEU A 72 -3.16 -7.73 0.73
CA LEU A 72 -3.29 -7.46 -0.69
C LEU A 72 -1.90 -7.48 -1.35
N SER A 73 -1.36 -8.70 -1.52
CA SER A 73 0.01 -8.92 -2.00
C SER A 73 0.12 -9.19 -3.51
N THR A 74 -1.01 -9.41 -4.21
CA THR A 74 -0.97 -9.74 -5.63
C THR A 74 -0.38 -8.60 -6.46
N GLY A 75 0.63 -8.91 -7.28
CA GLY A 75 1.29 -7.88 -8.10
C GLY A 75 2.61 -8.36 -8.69
N GLY A 76 3.69 -7.68 -8.36
CA GLY A 76 5.03 -7.93 -8.87
C GLY A 76 6.09 -7.14 -8.10
N PRO A 77 7.35 -7.09 -8.60
CA PRO A 77 8.44 -6.40 -7.93
C PRO A 77 8.28 -4.87 -7.97
N PRO A 78 9.07 -4.13 -7.19
CA PRO A 78 9.18 -2.67 -7.29
C PRO A 78 9.53 -2.21 -8.71
N PHE A 79 9.08 -1.02 -9.09
CA PHE A 79 9.40 -0.41 -10.39
C PHE A 79 10.88 -0.04 -10.50
N GLY A 80 11.44 -0.23 -11.69
CA GLY A 80 12.79 0.23 -12.02
C GLY A 80 13.89 -0.67 -11.48
N LEU A 81 13.58 -1.84 -10.92
CA LEU A 81 14.61 -2.81 -10.55
C LEU A 81 15.35 -3.28 -11.79
N PRO A 82 16.70 -3.31 -11.77
CA PRO A 82 17.47 -3.90 -12.86
C PRO A 82 17.16 -5.41 -12.92
N LEU A 83 16.62 -5.85 -14.04
CA LEU A 83 16.48 -7.26 -14.30
C LEU A 83 17.78 -7.77 -14.90
N PHE A 84 18.23 -8.94 -14.44
CA PHE A 84 19.40 -9.65 -15.02
C PHE A 84 19.07 -10.31 -16.36
N THR A 85 17.83 -10.13 -16.85
CA THR A 85 17.35 -10.68 -18.13
C THR A 85 16.58 -9.60 -18.89
N ASP A 86 16.58 -9.65 -20.22
CA ASP A 86 15.79 -8.78 -21.10
C ASP A 86 14.27 -9.05 -21.02
N SER A 87 13.84 -9.90 -20.07
CA SER A 87 12.45 -10.27 -19.92
C SER A 87 11.64 -9.12 -19.30
N GLU A 88 10.48 -8.85 -19.89
CA GLU A 88 9.51 -7.92 -19.33
C GLU A 88 8.91 -8.49 -18.03
N VAL A 89 8.74 -7.64 -17.00
CA VAL A 89 8.04 -8.04 -15.78
C VAL A 89 6.54 -8.09 -16.06
N ALA A 90 5.93 -9.23 -15.82
CA ALA A 90 4.48 -9.36 -15.83
C ALA A 90 3.94 -9.08 -14.42
N TYR A 91 3.09 -8.06 -14.32
CA TYR A 91 2.36 -7.80 -13.08
C TYR A 91 1.01 -8.51 -13.08
N ALA A 92 0.70 -9.18 -11.98
CA ALA A 92 -0.62 -9.76 -11.76
C ALA A 92 -1.56 -8.75 -11.10
N SER A 93 -2.84 -8.73 -11.47
CA SER A 93 -3.85 -7.95 -10.76
C SER A 93 -4.66 -8.84 -9.82
N GLY A 94 -4.84 -8.38 -8.59
CA GLY A 94 -5.79 -8.93 -7.63
C GLY A 94 -7.15 -8.25 -7.75
N SER A 95 -8.19 -8.92 -7.24
CA SER A 95 -9.53 -8.35 -7.14
C SER A 95 -10.16 -8.72 -5.80
N VAL A 96 -10.83 -7.76 -5.19
CA VAL A 96 -11.52 -7.96 -3.92
C VAL A 96 -12.86 -7.25 -3.93
N GLN A 97 -13.91 -7.95 -3.47
CA GLN A 97 -15.22 -7.37 -3.22
C GLN A 97 -15.24 -6.76 -1.83
N LEU A 98 -15.45 -5.44 -1.75
CA LEU A 98 -15.56 -4.72 -0.49
C LEU A 98 -17.00 -4.77 0.04
N GLN A 99 -17.13 -4.89 1.35
CA GLN A 99 -18.41 -4.93 2.06
C GLN A 99 -18.54 -3.76 3.03
N PRO A 100 -19.75 -3.29 3.34
CA PRO A 100 -19.95 -2.31 4.41
C PRO A 100 -19.30 -2.74 5.71
N GLY A 101 -18.52 -1.83 6.30
CA GLY A 101 -17.75 -2.10 7.52
C GLY A 101 -16.32 -2.58 7.27
N ASP A 102 -15.96 -2.94 6.03
CA ASP A 102 -14.57 -3.26 5.67
C ASP A 102 -13.69 -2.00 5.78
N LEU A 103 -12.42 -2.24 6.08
CA LEU A 103 -11.41 -1.20 6.23
C LEU A 103 -10.12 -1.62 5.51
N LEU A 104 -9.66 -0.79 4.59
CA LEU A 104 -8.34 -0.91 3.96
C LEU A 104 -7.37 0.05 4.64
N PHE A 105 -6.23 -0.46 5.06
CA PHE A 105 -5.10 0.30 5.59
C PHE A 105 -3.89 0.12 4.68
N VAL A 106 -3.44 1.21 4.07
CA VAL A 106 -2.23 1.25 3.22
C VAL A 106 -1.18 2.09 3.95
N PHE A 107 0.06 1.64 4.00
CA PHE A 107 1.11 2.31 4.77
C PHE A 107 2.49 2.06 4.17
N THR A 108 3.39 3.04 4.32
CA THR A 108 4.81 2.89 3.99
C THR A 108 5.54 2.14 5.11
N ASP A 109 6.69 1.57 4.78
CA ASP A 109 7.62 0.91 5.71
C ASP A 109 7.94 1.78 6.92
N GLY A 110 8.06 3.10 6.77
CA GLY A 110 8.27 4.03 7.88
C GLY A 110 7.25 3.92 9.02
N VAL A 111 6.05 3.33 8.80
CA VAL A 111 5.10 3.02 9.87
C VAL A 111 5.52 1.77 10.65
N ALA A 112 5.85 0.68 9.94
CA ALA A 112 6.20 -0.60 10.55
C ALA A 112 7.62 -0.58 11.14
N GLU A 113 8.54 0.10 10.46
CA GLU A 113 9.96 0.22 10.82
C GLU A 113 10.25 1.40 11.75
N ALA A 114 9.22 2.12 12.22
CA ALA A 114 9.38 3.16 13.22
C ALA A 114 10.05 2.58 14.48
N VAL A 115 11.21 3.12 14.87
CA VAL A 115 12.01 2.59 15.98
C VAL A 115 11.82 3.41 17.26
N ASN A 116 11.85 2.74 18.40
CA ASN A 116 11.89 3.39 19.71
C ASN A 116 13.33 3.67 20.17
N GLU A 117 13.48 4.28 21.36
CA GLU A 117 14.79 4.59 21.95
C GLU A 117 15.68 3.37 22.23
N LYS A 118 15.10 2.16 22.22
CA LYS A 118 15.83 0.89 22.39
C LYS A 118 16.23 0.26 21.06
N GLY A 119 15.86 0.86 19.91
CA GLY A 119 16.09 0.31 18.58
C GLY A 119 15.13 -0.80 18.21
N GLU A 120 14.01 -0.96 18.90
CA GLU A 120 12.96 -1.91 18.56
C GLU A 120 12.01 -1.28 17.52
N GLU A 121 11.59 -2.04 16.51
CA GLU A 121 10.61 -1.61 15.50
C GLU A 121 9.18 -1.69 16.03
N PHE A 122 8.32 -0.80 15.56
CA PHE A 122 6.88 -0.82 15.86
C PHE A 122 6.25 -2.12 15.40
N GLY A 123 6.48 -2.49 14.15
CA GLY A 123 6.08 -3.75 13.55
C GLY A 123 4.58 -3.85 13.28
N GLU A 124 4.23 -4.71 12.32
CA GLU A 124 2.83 -4.96 11.96
C GLU A 124 2.00 -5.60 13.09
N ALA A 125 2.67 -6.31 14.01
CA ALA A 125 2.02 -6.89 15.19
C ALA A 125 1.31 -5.84 16.06
N ARG A 126 1.72 -4.56 15.99
CA ARG A 126 1.06 -3.45 16.68
C ARG A 126 0.06 -2.72 15.80
N ILE A 127 0.26 -2.72 14.48
CA ILE A 127 -0.67 -2.09 13.52
C ILE A 127 -2.03 -2.80 13.55
N ILE A 128 -2.05 -4.13 13.48
CA ILE A 128 -3.30 -4.91 13.42
C ILE A 128 -4.22 -4.64 14.61
N PRO A 129 -3.77 -4.72 15.88
CA PRO A 129 -4.60 -4.37 17.03
C PRO A 129 -5.08 -2.90 16.99
N ALA A 130 -4.22 -1.96 16.54
CA ALA A 130 -4.58 -0.55 16.47
C ALA A 130 -5.76 -0.32 15.50
N ILE A 131 -5.71 -0.87 14.27
CA ILE A 131 -6.83 -0.76 13.31
C ILE A 131 -8.08 -1.55 13.73
N ALA A 132 -7.92 -2.59 14.58
CA ALA A 132 -9.01 -3.40 15.09
C ALA A 132 -9.71 -2.76 16.31
N SER A 133 -9.02 -1.85 17.02
CA SER A 133 -9.51 -1.25 18.28
C SER A 133 -10.75 -0.39 18.12
N LEU A 134 -11.02 0.14 16.90
CA LEU A 134 -12.14 1.01 16.58
C LEU A 134 -13.02 0.41 15.47
N PRO A 135 -13.76 -0.67 15.72
CA PRO A 135 -14.50 -1.40 14.68
C PRO A 135 -15.57 -0.55 13.98
N THR A 136 -16.10 0.48 14.65
CA THR A 136 -17.07 1.43 14.12
C THR A 136 -16.53 2.85 13.96
N GLY A 137 -15.22 3.05 14.18
CA GLY A 137 -14.56 4.35 14.09
C GLY A 137 -14.57 4.89 12.65
N THR A 138 -14.49 6.20 12.49
CA THR A 138 -14.27 6.84 11.18
C THR A 138 -12.86 6.55 10.68
N ALA A 139 -12.62 6.68 9.36
CA ALA A 139 -11.28 6.54 8.78
C ALA A 139 -10.26 7.46 9.49
N ALA A 140 -10.64 8.71 9.77
CA ALA A 140 -9.79 9.66 10.49
C ALA A 140 -9.50 9.22 11.93
N ALA A 141 -10.49 8.68 12.66
CA ALA A 141 -10.28 8.19 14.02
C ALA A 141 -9.31 7.00 14.07
N ILE A 142 -9.42 6.10 13.09
CA ILE A 142 -8.54 4.94 12.97
C ILE A 142 -7.11 5.38 12.62
N LEU A 143 -6.96 6.29 11.64
CA LEU A 143 -5.65 6.83 11.27
C LEU A 143 -4.99 7.51 12.46
N ASN A 144 -5.72 8.38 13.18
CA ASN A 144 -5.22 9.06 14.37
C ASN A 144 -4.84 8.08 15.49
N ARG A 145 -5.58 6.98 15.64
CA ARG A 145 -5.24 5.93 16.60
C ARG A 145 -3.90 5.28 16.24
N VAL A 146 -3.72 4.82 15.00
CA VAL A 146 -2.46 4.20 14.56
C VAL A 146 -1.29 5.15 14.73
N MET A 147 -1.44 6.41 14.26
CA MET A 147 -0.38 7.41 14.38
C MET A 147 -0.07 7.77 15.84
N GLY A 148 -1.09 7.78 16.70
CA GLY A 148 -0.91 7.98 18.13
C GLY A 148 -0.12 6.85 18.80
N ASP A 149 -0.42 5.59 18.42
CA ASP A 149 0.29 4.43 18.93
C ASP A 149 1.75 4.39 18.43
N VAL A 150 2.01 4.75 17.15
CA VAL A 150 3.36 4.90 16.60
C VAL A 150 4.13 5.98 17.38
N ASN A 151 3.57 7.18 17.53
CA ASN A 151 4.22 8.27 18.23
C ASN A 151 4.53 7.93 19.71
N ALA A 152 3.58 7.29 20.39
CA ALA A 152 3.78 6.85 21.77
C ALA A 152 4.88 5.78 21.90
N PHE A 153 5.01 4.91 20.89
CA PHE A 153 6.05 3.89 20.85
C PHE A 153 7.44 4.47 20.55
N VAL A 154 7.53 5.38 19.59
CA VAL A 154 8.79 6.03 19.18
C VAL A 154 9.36 6.90 20.33
N GLY A 155 8.51 7.59 21.07
CA GLY A 155 8.93 8.50 22.13
C GLY A 155 9.80 9.64 21.61
N PHE A 156 11.03 9.77 22.10
CA PHE A 156 12.00 10.78 21.70
C PHE A 156 12.99 10.29 20.64
N ALA A 157 12.85 9.05 20.15
CA ALA A 157 13.74 8.54 19.10
C ALA A 157 13.56 9.35 17.81
N ARG A 158 14.67 9.50 17.06
CA ARG A 158 14.64 10.23 15.78
C ARG A 158 13.91 9.40 14.73
N GLN A 159 13.00 10.03 14.00
CA GLN A 159 12.38 9.40 12.83
C GLN A 159 13.46 9.12 11.76
N HIS A 160 13.46 7.91 11.21
CA HIS A 160 14.45 7.43 10.25
C HIS A 160 13.94 7.47 8.81
N ASP A 161 12.63 7.36 8.60
CA ASP A 161 12.01 7.33 7.28
C ASP A 161 10.68 8.09 7.25
N ASP A 162 10.17 8.38 6.04
CA ASP A 162 8.90 9.07 5.83
C ASP A 162 7.72 8.17 6.17
N ILE A 163 6.85 8.65 7.05
CA ILE A 163 5.65 7.95 7.49
C ILE A 163 4.46 8.41 6.66
N THR A 164 3.90 7.51 5.87
CA THR A 164 2.66 7.73 5.14
C THR A 164 1.67 6.62 5.42
N ALA A 165 0.44 6.99 5.72
CA ALA A 165 -0.64 6.03 5.90
C ALA A 165 -1.95 6.55 5.33
N LEU A 166 -2.77 5.63 4.79
CA LEU A 166 -4.10 5.91 4.24
C LEU A 166 -5.08 4.89 4.81
N VAL A 167 -6.25 5.38 5.18
CA VAL A 167 -7.39 4.55 5.59
C VAL A 167 -8.55 4.79 4.64
N LEU A 168 -9.06 3.71 4.02
CA LEU A 168 -10.34 3.71 3.33
C LEU A 168 -11.31 2.86 4.14
N ARG A 169 -12.49 3.40 4.44
CA ARG A 169 -13.56 2.68 5.12
C ARG A 169 -14.80 2.61 4.24
N VAL A 170 -15.35 1.42 4.10
CA VAL A 170 -16.60 1.21 3.37
C VAL A 170 -17.78 1.50 4.29
N MET A 171 -18.56 2.49 3.91
CA MET A 171 -19.78 2.88 4.64
C MET A 171 -20.98 2.07 4.14
N ALA A 172 -22.03 2.04 4.96
CA ALA A 172 -23.30 1.40 4.60
C ALA A 172 -24.02 2.14 3.48
#